data_2e2981002478c07ec8cb22779998825a
#
_entry.id   2e2981002478c07ec8cb22779998825a
#
_cell.length_a   1.000
_cell.length_b   1.000
_cell.length_c   1.000
_cell.angle_alpha   90.00
_cell.angle_beta   90.00
_cell.angle_gamma   90.00
#
_symmetry.space_group_name_H-M   'P 1'
#
loop_
_entity.id
_entity.type
_entity.pdbx_description
1 polymer ?
#
loop_
_entity_poly.entity_id
_entity_poly.type
_entity_poly.pdbx_seq_one_letter_code
_entity_poly.pdbx_strand_id
1 'polypeptide(L)'
;MSEALARVEREVGRDALIIDTAREGEMTVVFARRPEDVPPSSVAGGIDGSVHRVSKRTAKDPATALATELGAHGVSDRVTSAVLRAVRGLDEGLLQRGSRSLPAVVRRVLTGLVRTVPIRGKRVALVGPTGVGKTTTIAKLAARDSLEHGLSTAIVTTDTYRVAAVEQIRAFADMMELPFRVAFTPQDVRRALDDFSDHDRVWIDTSGRNPRDEQAIRGIRGLFTGLEVDVLLCLPAAGRRRDLERALVTFSTFEPSALVACKWDETDVPGELLSLAIERDLAIAGHGTGQRVPEDWEDADARTYARELVPEDKNLVELPAKVRHA
;
A
#
# COMPACT_ATOMS: atom_id res chain seq x y z
N MET A 1 8.31 39.76 0.28
CA MET A 1 8.47 39.44 -1.12
C MET A 1 9.95 39.38 -1.55
N SER A 2 10.73 40.48 -1.38
CA SER A 2 12.15 40.54 -1.79
C SER A 2 13.03 39.45 -1.14
N GLU A 3 12.87 39.18 0.14
CA GLU A 3 13.64 38.18 0.90
C GLU A 3 13.28 36.74 0.51
N ALA A 4 12.00 36.47 0.20
CA ALA A 4 11.53 35.19 -0.30
C ALA A 4 12.10 34.88 -1.69
N LEU A 5 12.16 35.88 -2.57
CA LEU A 5 12.75 35.75 -3.90
C LEU A 5 14.28 35.53 -3.84
N ALA A 6 14.99 36.25 -2.97
CA ALA A 6 16.43 36.05 -2.77
C ALA A 6 16.76 34.64 -2.20
N ARG A 7 15.83 34.05 -1.49
CA ARG A 7 15.96 32.68 -1.00
C ARG A 7 15.72 31.66 -2.11
N VAL A 8 14.71 31.88 -2.96
CA VAL A 8 14.46 31.06 -4.16
C VAL A 8 15.69 31.04 -5.07
N GLU A 9 16.30 32.21 -5.32
CA GLU A 9 17.53 32.27 -6.13
C GLU A 9 18.68 31.46 -5.54
N ARG A 10 18.83 31.45 -4.22
CA ARG A 10 19.90 30.70 -3.54
C ARG A 10 19.67 29.20 -3.50
N GLU A 11 18.43 28.72 -3.29
CA GLU A 11 18.12 27.32 -3.06
C GLU A 11 17.69 26.57 -4.34
N VAL A 12 17.08 27.27 -5.29
CA VAL A 12 16.57 26.68 -6.54
C VAL A 12 17.40 27.10 -7.75
N GLY A 13 17.98 28.30 -7.72
CA GLY A 13 18.79 28.85 -8.81
C GLY A 13 18.24 30.16 -9.35
N ARG A 14 19.10 30.94 -10.05
CA ARG A 14 18.74 32.26 -10.62
C ARG A 14 17.66 32.18 -11.69
N ASP A 15 17.55 31.04 -12.36
CA ASP A 15 16.59 30.79 -13.44
C ASP A 15 15.33 30.05 -12.95
N ALA A 16 15.09 30.04 -11.64
CA ALA A 16 13.93 29.39 -11.04
C ALA A 16 12.61 30.00 -11.55
N LEU A 17 11.74 29.15 -12.04
CA LEU A 17 10.38 29.52 -12.43
C LEU A 17 9.48 29.54 -11.19
N ILE A 18 9.00 30.73 -10.82
CA ILE A 18 8.00 30.86 -9.75
C ILE A 18 6.65 30.41 -10.31
N ILE A 19 6.14 29.34 -9.73
CA ILE A 19 4.87 28.74 -10.18
C ILE A 19 3.70 29.40 -9.47
N ASP A 20 3.87 29.75 -8.19
CA ASP A 20 2.83 30.39 -7.38
C ASP A 20 3.36 30.96 -6.05
N THR A 21 2.54 31.76 -5.36
CA THR A 21 2.79 32.28 -4.03
C THR A 21 1.53 32.16 -3.17
N ALA A 22 1.64 31.58 -1.99
CA ALA A 22 0.53 31.48 -1.03
C ALA A 22 0.87 32.27 0.24
N ARG A 23 -0.15 32.82 0.90
CA ARG A 23 -0.01 33.51 2.18
C ARG A 23 -0.68 32.67 3.27
N GLU A 24 0.10 32.21 4.25
CA GLU A 24 -0.37 31.45 5.41
C GLU A 24 -0.13 32.26 6.69
N GLY A 25 -1.16 32.97 7.14
CA GLY A 25 -1.04 33.90 8.28
C GLY A 25 -0.04 35.00 8.00
N GLU A 26 1.03 35.09 8.82
CA GLU A 26 2.13 36.06 8.66
C GLU A 26 3.24 35.56 7.71
N MET A 27 3.13 34.34 7.18
CA MET A 27 4.13 33.76 6.29
C MET A 27 3.70 33.83 4.81
N THR A 28 4.67 34.13 3.94
CA THR A 28 4.52 33.98 2.49
C THR A 28 5.31 32.76 2.05
N VAL A 29 4.64 31.78 1.45
CA VAL A 29 5.25 30.58 0.86
C VAL A 29 5.39 30.80 -0.64
N VAL A 30 6.60 30.64 -1.18
CA VAL A 30 6.90 30.77 -2.61
C VAL A 30 7.26 29.40 -3.14
N PHE A 31 6.62 29.01 -4.22
CA PHE A 31 6.84 27.74 -4.90
C PHE A 31 7.60 28.00 -6.20
N ALA A 32 8.73 27.33 -6.36
CA ALA A 32 9.58 27.49 -7.51
C ALA A 32 10.08 26.15 -8.04
N ARG A 33 10.30 26.06 -9.35
CA ARG A 33 10.90 24.88 -10.02
C ARG A 33 12.13 25.30 -10.81
N ARG A 34 13.05 24.36 -11.01
CA ARG A 34 14.13 24.53 -11.97
C ARG A 34 13.58 24.44 -13.40
N PRO A 35 14.11 25.20 -14.36
CA PRO A 35 13.66 25.16 -15.76
C PRO A 35 13.75 23.76 -16.38
N GLU A 36 14.74 22.96 -16.02
CA GLU A 36 14.96 21.58 -16.45
C GLU A 36 13.90 20.58 -15.97
N ASP A 37 13.19 20.93 -14.89
CA ASP A 37 12.12 20.10 -14.32
C ASP A 37 10.74 20.40 -14.91
N VAL A 38 10.66 21.31 -15.91
CA VAL A 38 9.42 21.67 -16.59
C VAL A 38 9.32 20.87 -17.89
N PRO A 39 8.26 20.05 -18.08
CA PRO A 39 8.13 19.25 -19.28
C PRO A 39 8.04 20.12 -20.54
N PRO A 40 8.67 19.73 -21.67
CA PRO A 40 8.79 20.54 -22.88
C PRO A 40 7.48 20.97 -23.53
N SER A 41 6.36 20.36 -23.19
CA SER A 41 5.03 20.73 -23.67
C SER A 41 4.47 22.05 -23.08
N SER A 42 5.14 22.65 -22.09
CA SER A 42 4.72 23.90 -21.47
C SER A 42 5.45 25.14 -22.02
N VAL A 43 6.45 24.98 -22.91
CA VAL A 43 7.32 26.06 -23.39
C VAL A 43 7.12 26.43 -24.87
N ALA A 44 6.22 25.75 -25.58
CA ALA A 44 5.93 26.05 -27.00
C ALA A 44 4.89 27.16 -27.14
N GLY A 45 5.26 28.39 -26.89
CA GLY A 45 4.52 29.61 -27.23
C GLY A 45 5.48 30.66 -27.76
N GLY A 46 5.68 30.67 -29.12
CA GLY A 46 6.54 31.61 -29.81
C GLY A 46 6.11 33.07 -29.59
N ILE A 47 7.11 33.92 -29.53
CA ILE A 47 6.94 35.39 -29.49
C ILE A 47 6.38 35.86 -30.83
N ASP A 48 5.08 35.97 -30.94
CA ASP A 48 4.43 36.82 -31.94
C ASP A 48 3.37 37.68 -31.25
N GLY A 49 3.44 38.97 -31.48
CA GLY A 49 2.80 40.06 -30.73
C GLY A 49 1.29 40.19 -30.94
N SER A 50 0.55 39.08 -30.98
CA SER A 50 -0.91 39.07 -30.88
C SER A 50 -1.31 38.55 -29.51
N VAL A 51 -1.92 39.39 -28.72
CA VAL A 51 -2.60 39.03 -27.48
C VAL A 51 -3.77 38.10 -27.84
N HIS A 52 -3.45 36.83 -28.09
CA HIS A 52 -4.49 35.82 -28.06
C HIS A 52 -4.88 35.68 -26.58
N ARG A 53 -6.08 36.17 -26.27
CA ARG A 53 -6.80 35.76 -25.08
C ARG A 53 -6.68 34.24 -25.00
N VAL A 54 -5.76 33.80 -24.14
CA VAL A 54 -5.77 32.40 -23.66
C VAL A 54 -7.18 32.22 -23.13
N SER A 55 -7.99 31.47 -23.88
CA SER A 55 -9.28 31.03 -23.40
C SER A 55 -8.99 30.42 -22.03
N LYS A 56 -9.64 30.93 -20.99
CA LYS A 56 -9.64 30.30 -19.67
C LYS A 56 -9.97 28.83 -19.94
N ARG A 57 -8.94 27.95 -19.96
CA ARG A 57 -9.18 26.52 -19.72
C ARG A 57 -10.01 26.56 -18.45
N THR A 58 -11.25 26.17 -18.54
CA THR A 58 -12.15 26.02 -17.41
C THR A 58 -11.34 25.20 -16.39
N ALA A 59 -10.84 25.88 -15.35
CA ALA A 59 -10.12 25.23 -14.29
C ALA A 59 -11.09 24.16 -13.78
N LYS A 60 -10.76 22.88 -14.00
CA LYS A 60 -11.58 21.79 -13.47
C LYS A 60 -11.71 22.09 -11.98
N ASP A 61 -12.95 22.06 -11.48
CA ASP A 61 -13.22 22.17 -10.04
C ASP A 61 -12.21 21.32 -9.28
N PRO A 62 -11.48 21.86 -8.27
CA PRO A 62 -10.44 21.12 -7.55
C PRO A 62 -10.90 19.76 -7.01
N ALA A 63 -12.16 19.65 -6.64
CA ALA A 63 -12.76 18.36 -6.24
C ALA A 63 -12.78 17.36 -7.40
N THR A 64 -13.12 17.83 -8.60
CA THR A 64 -13.11 17.00 -9.82
C THR A 64 -11.68 16.62 -10.23
N ALA A 65 -10.72 17.54 -10.07
CA ALA A 65 -9.32 17.27 -10.35
C ALA A 65 -8.78 16.20 -9.38
N LEU A 66 -9.03 16.33 -8.08
CA LEU A 66 -8.66 15.35 -7.06
C LEU A 66 -9.31 13.99 -7.32
N ALA A 67 -10.60 13.96 -7.65
CA ALA A 67 -11.29 12.70 -7.98
C ALA A 67 -10.66 12.01 -9.20
N THR A 68 -10.27 12.78 -10.21
CA THR A 68 -9.58 12.26 -11.40
C THR A 68 -8.20 11.68 -11.04
N GLU A 69 -7.45 12.37 -10.18
CA GLU A 69 -6.13 11.93 -9.71
C GLU A 69 -6.22 10.65 -8.88
N LEU A 70 -7.10 10.60 -7.89
CA LEU A 70 -7.34 9.40 -7.09
C LEU A 70 -7.79 8.21 -7.96
N GLY A 71 -8.67 8.45 -8.93
CA GLY A 71 -9.10 7.44 -9.91
C GLY A 71 -7.95 6.93 -10.78
N ALA A 72 -7.02 7.79 -11.17
CA ALA A 72 -5.81 7.40 -11.92
C ALA A 72 -4.91 6.45 -11.12
N HIS A 73 -4.89 6.57 -9.79
CA HIS A 73 -4.20 5.65 -8.87
C HIS A 73 -5.08 4.45 -8.46
N GLY A 74 -6.22 4.21 -9.12
CA GLY A 74 -7.10 3.07 -8.87
C GLY A 74 -7.98 3.20 -7.62
N VAL A 75 -8.09 4.40 -7.04
CA VAL A 75 -8.98 4.61 -5.89
C VAL A 75 -10.43 4.58 -6.36
N SER A 76 -11.27 3.80 -5.68
CA SER A 76 -12.69 3.66 -6.01
C SER A 76 -13.48 4.95 -5.79
N ASP A 77 -14.58 5.13 -6.53
CA ASP A 77 -15.49 6.27 -6.36
C ASP A 77 -16.04 6.38 -4.94
N ARG A 78 -16.24 5.24 -4.27
CA ARG A 78 -16.73 5.21 -2.88
C ARG A 78 -15.71 5.78 -1.90
N VAL A 79 -14.44 5.39 -2.01
CA VAL A 79 -13.35 5.91 -1.18
C VAL A 79 -13.08 7.38 -1.55
N THR A 80 -13.03 7.71 -2.83
CA THR A 80 -12.89 9.09 -3.31
C THR A 80 -13.98 10.00 -2.71
N SER A 81 -15.24 9.56 -2.75
CA SER A 81 -16.35 10.30 -2.14
C SER A 81 -16.20 10.46 -0.62
N ALA A 82 -15.69 9.45 0.08
CA ALA A 82 -15.41 9.54 1.51
C ALA A 82 -14.31 10.56 1.80
N VAL A 83 -13.21 10.53 1.03
CA VAL A 83 -12.11 11.50 1.11
C VAL A 83 -12.61 12.92 0.89
N LEU A 84 -13.38 13.16 -0.19
CA LEU A 84 -13.92 14.49 -0.50
C LEU A 84 -14.84 15.02 0.62
N ARG A 85 -15.69 14.16 1.20
CA ARG A 85 -16.52 14.53 2.35
C ARG A 85 -15.69 14.89 3.57
N ALA A 86 -14.67 14.09 3.88
CA ALA A 86 -13.79 14.34 5.02
C ALA A 86 -13.01 15.65 4.86
N VAL A 87 -12.47 15.93 3.67
CA VAL A 87 -11.78 17.18 3.37
C VAL A 87 -12.71 18.38 3.51
N ARG A 88 -13.94 18.31 2.98
CA ARG A 88 -14.97 19.38 3.17
C ARG A 88 -15.29 19.62 4.63
N GLY A 89 -15.37 18.56 5.44
CA GLY A 89 -15.64 18.67 6.87
C GLY A 89 -14.50 19.29 7.67
N LEU A 90 -13.26 19.25 7.16
CA LEU A 90 -12.10 19.90 7.77
C LEU A 90 -11.99 21.39 7.38
N ASP A 91 -12.11 21.69 6.08
CA ASP A 91 -12.11 23.04 5.53
C ASP A 91 -12.74 23.05 4.14
N GLU A 92 -13.93 23.61 4.02
CA GLU A 92 -14.67 23.72 2.75
C GLU A 92 -13.91 24.53 1.70
N GLY A 93 -13.14 25.52 2.14
CA GLY A 93 -12.34 26.38 1.27
C GLY A 93 -11.17 25.67 0.57
N LEU A 94 -10.69 24.56 1.09
CA LEU A 94 -9.58 23.80 0.47
C LEU A 94 -9.96 23.27 -0.92
N LEU A 95 -11.18 22.74 -1.06
CA LEU A 95 -11.68 22.22 -2.34
C LEU A 95 -12.10 23.32 -3.32
N GLN A 96 -12.50 24.50 -2.82
CA GLN A 96 -12.95 25.62 -3.69
C GLN A 96 -11.76 26.38 -4.30
N ARG A 97 -10.67 26.55 -3.54
CA ARG A 97 -9.53 27.38 -3.91
C ARG A 97 -8.36 26.61 -4.53
N GLY A 98 -8.43 25.26 -4.58
CA GLY A 98 -7.31 24.46 -5.06
C GLY A 98 -6.03 24.70 -4.25
N SER A 99 -6.16 24.70 -2.92
CA SER A 99 -5.05 24.95 -2.02
C SER A 99 -3.94 23.92 -2.20
N ARG A 100 -2.68 24.35 -2.16
CA ARG A 100 -1.49 23.48 -2.20
C ARG A 100 -1.36 22.56 -1.00
N SER A 101 -1.99 22.93 0.12
CA SER A 101 -2.11 22.03 1.27
C SER A 101 -3.08 20.87 1.03
N LEU A 102 -3.89 20.91 -0.05
CA LEU A 102 -4.89 19.87 -0.36
C LEU A 102 -4.27 18.46 -0.45
N PRO A 103 -3.17 18.19 -1.16
CA PRO A 103 -2.57 16.85 -1.20
C PRO A 103 -2.15 16.35 0.20
N ALA A 104 -1.59 17.22 1.04
CA ALA A 104 -1.20 16.86 2.41
C ALA A 104 -2.42 16.52 3.28
N VAL A 105 -3.50 17.31 3.16
CA VAL A 105 -4.77 17.04 3.87
C VAL A 105 -5.38 15.73 3.38
N VAL A 106 -5.39 15.49 2.06
CA VAL A 106 -5.89 14.22 1.48
C VAL A 106 -5.08 13.02 1.97
N ARG A 107 -3.74 13.10 1.99
CA ARG A 107 -2.89 12.06 2.57
C ARG A 107 -3.22 11.80 4.04
N ARG A 108 -3.43 12.84 4.82
CA ARG A 108 -3.82 12.70 6.23
C ARG A 108 -5.16 12.00 6.39
N VAL A 109 -6.16 12.33 5.55
CA VAL A 109 -7.46 11.65 5.55
C VAL A 109 -7.29 10.18 5.15
N LEU A 110 -6.55 9.89 4.07
CA LEU A 110 -6.28 8.52 3.63
C LEU A 110 -5.55 7.70 4.70
N THR A 111 -4.55 8.29 5.38
CA THR A 111 -3.86 7.66 6.52
C THR A 111 -4.85 7.25 7.62
N GLY A 112 -5.88 8.05 7.87
CA GLY A 112 -6.92 7.73 8.86
C GLY A 112 -7.93 6.69 8.39
N LEU A 113 -8.06 6.46 7.08
CA LEU A 113 -8.99 5.46 6.51
C LEU A 113 -8.33 4.08 6.36
N VAL A 114 -7.02 4.01 6.14
CA VAL A 114 -6.31 2.74 5.99
C VAL A 114 -5.98 2.16 7.36
N ARG A 115 -6.52 1.00 7.66
CA ARG A 115 -6.19 0.26 8.89
C ARG A 115 -4.96 -0.60 8.67
N THR A 116 -4.03 -0.55 9.60
CA THR A 116 -2.83 -1.40 9.60
C THR A 116 -2.71 -2.10 10.94
N VAL A 117 -2.21 -3.33 10.93
CA VAL A 117 -1.98 -4.14 12.14
C VAL A 117 -0.68 -4.92 12.04
N PRO A 118 0.08 -5.07 13.11
CA PRO A 118 1.23 -5.98 13.13
C PRO A 118 0.75 -7.44 13.18
N ILE A 119 1.56 -8.35 12.64
CA ILE A 119 1.34 -9.80 12.75
C ILE A 119 1.73 -10.26 14.16
N ARG A 120 0.78 -10.73 14.96
CA ARG A 120 1.00 -11.13 16.35
C ARG A 120 0.66 -12.58 16.68
N GLY A 121 -0.08 -13.27 15.81
CA GLY A 121 -0.51 -14.66 16.05
C GLY A 121 0.68 -15.60 16.25
N LYS A 122 0.58 -16.52 17.20
CA LYS A 122 1.60 -17.57 17.41
C LYS A 122 1.58 -18.60 16.28
N ARG A 123 0.41 -18.97 15.79
CA ARG A 123 0.15 -19.90 14.68
C ARG A 123 -0.52 -19.11 13.58
N VAL A 124 0.18 -18.88 12.48
CA VAL A 124 -0.29 -18.00 11.41
C VAL A 124 -0.33 -18.73 10.09
N ALA A 125 -1.50 -18.78 9.47
CA ALA A 125 -1.70 -19.38 8.16
C ALA A 125 -1.89 -18.30 7.08
N LEU A 126 -1.25 -18.49 5.93
CA LEU A 126 -1.49 -17.68 4.75
C LEU A 126 -2.44 -18.40 3.81
N VAL A 127 -3.57 -17.76 3.48
CA VAL A 127 -4.54 -18.25 2.49
C VAL A 127 -4.66 -17.27 1.34
N GLY A 128 -5.16 -17.73 0.19
CA GLY A 128 -5.36 -16.84 -0.96
C GLY A 128 -5.25 -17.56 -2.31
N PRO A 129 -5.40 -16.80 -3.41
CA PRO A 129 -5.40 -17.35 -4.76
C PRO A 129 -4.11 -18.10 -5.14
N THR A 130 -4.20 -18.92 -6.19
CA THR A 130 -3.04 -19.60 -6.76
C THR A 130 -2.04 -18.58 -7.31
N GLY A 131 -0.74 -18.78 -7.02
CA GLY A 131 0.34 -17.94 -7.57
C GLY A 131 0.45 -16.54 -6.97
N VAL A 132 -0.30 -16.22 -5.90
CA VAL A 132 -0.29 -14.89 -5.28
C VAL A 132 1.01 -14.58 -4.53
N GLY A 133 1.80 -15.59 -4.11
CA GLY A 133 3.07 -15.40 -3.40
C GLY A 133 3.09 -15.88 -1.95
N LYS A 134 2.11 -16.68 -1.48
CA LYS A 134 2.03 -17.16 -0.08
C LYS A 134 3.32 -17.81 0.42
N THR A 135 3.82 -18.79 -0.30
CA THR A 135 5.05 -19.54 0.06
C THR A 135 6.26 -18.61 0.19
N THR A 136 6.43 -17.69 -0.78
CA THR A 136 7.52 -16.69 -0.75
C THR A 136 7.33 -15.70 0.40
N THR A 137 6.11 -15.30 0.69
CA THR A 137 5.80 -14.41 1.82
C THR A 137 6.12 -15.09 3.15
N ILE A 138 5.77 -16.38 3.32
CA ILE A 138 6.13 -17.14 4.51
C ILE A 138 7.64 -17.25 4.66
N ALA A 139 8.38 -17.52 3.60
CA ALA A 139 9.84 -17.55 3.65
C ALA A 139 10.42 -16.22 4.15
N LYS A 140 9.93 -15.08 3.67
CA LYS A 140 10.36 -13.75 4.14
C LYS A 140 10.02 -13.52 5.60
N LEU A 141 8.78 -13.79 6.00
CA LEU A 141 8.31 -13.57 7.36
C LEU A 141 9.00 -14.49 8.36
N ALA A 142 9.20 -15.75 8.02
CA ALA A 142 9.92 -16.70 8.86
C ALA A 142 11.41 -16.33 9.03
N ALA A 143 12.05 -15.86 7.95
CA ALA A 143 13.40 -15.36 7.99
C ALA A 143 13.52 -14.10 8.88
N ARG A 144 12.61 -13.14 8.75
CA ARG A 144 12.57 -11.94 9.59
C ARG A 144 12.33 -12.29 11.06
N ASP A 145 11.37 -13.15 11.35
CA ASP A 145 11.10 -13.59 12.73
C ASP A 145 12.36 -14.20 13.37
N SER A 146 13.04 -15.08 12.66
CA SER A 146 14.23 -15.74 13.17
C SER A 146 15.45 -14.81 13.22
N LEU A 147 15.79 -14.13 12.12
CA LEU A 147 17.04 -13.39 11.97
C LEU A 147 16.98 -11.97 12.56
N GLU A 148 15.85 -11.28 12.43
CA GLU A 148 15.72 -9.89 12.85
C GLU A 148 15.07 -9.76 14.25
N HIS A 149 14.08 -10.62 14.54
CA HIS A 149 13.32 -10.55 15.79
C HIS A 149 13.79 -11.55 16.84
N GLY A 150 14.66 -12.51 16.48
CA GLY A 150 15.17 -13.54 17.39
C GLY A 150 14.11 -14.51 17.90
N LEU A 151 12.98 -14.67 17.17
CA LEU A 151 11.91 -15.58 17.55
C LEU A 151 12.25 -17.02 17.16
N SER A 152 11.97 -17.97 18.05
CA SER A 152 11.96 -19.38 17.70
C SER A 152 10.83 -19.65 16.72
N THR A 153 11.18 -19.97 15.47
CA THR A 153 10.23 -20.02 14.35
C THR A 153 10.23 -21.39 13.71
N ALA A 154 9.05 -21.91 13.36
CA ALA A 154 8.87 -23.16 12.63
C ALA A 154 7.93 -22.98 11.42
N ILE A 155 8.03 -23.88 10.44
CA ILE A 155 7.23 -23.84 9.23
C ILE A 155 6.48 -25.17 9.07
N VAL A 156 5.18 -25.09 8.78
CA VAL A 156 4.32 -26.20 8.36
C VAL A 156 3.80 -25.92 6.96
N THR A 157 3.93 -26.83 6.01
CA THR A 157 3.26 -26.70 4.72
C THR A 157 2.13 -27.69 4.57
N THR A 158 1.02 -27.22 4.04
CA THR A 158 -0.12 -28.03 3.61
C THR A 158 -0.30 -28.00 2.08
N ASP A 159 0.61 -27.37 1.32
CA ASP A 159 0.60 -27.37 -0.15
C ASP A 159 1.22 -28.65 -0.73
N THR A 160 0.60 -29.78 -0.42
CA THR A 160 1.07 -31.11 -0.81
C THR A 160 0.73 -31.48 -2.25
N TYR A 161 -0.09 -30.68 -2.94
CA TYR A 161 -0.43 -30.92 -4.35
C TYR A 161 0.69 -30.53 -5.32
N ARG A 162 1.54 -29.61 -4.91
CA ARG A 162 2.62 -29.07 -5.74
C ARG A 162 3.96 -29.52 -5.16
N VAL A 163 4.51 -30.64 -5.66
CA VAL A 163 5.79 -31.18 -5.18
C VAL A 163 6.88 -30.12 -5.15
N ALA A 164 7.02 -29.33 -6.22
CA ALA A 164 7.98 -28.24 -6.29
C ALA A 164 7.77 -27.14 -5.23
N ALA A 165 6.54 -26.91 -4.76
CA ALA A 165 6.28 -25.94 -3.71
C ALA A 165 6.76 -26.44 -2.34
N VAL A 166 6.58 -27.74 -2.06
CA VAL A 166 7.09 -28.37 -0.83
C VAL A 166 8.62 -28.30 -0.80
N GLU A 167 9.27 -28.63 -1.93
CA GLU A 167 10.73 -28.58 -2.02
C GLU A 167 11.26 -27.14 -1.91
N GLN A 168 10.57 -26.18 -2.52
CA GLN A 168 10.94 -24.77 -2.42
C GLN A 168 10.91 -24.26 -0.98
N ILE A 169 9.81 -24.48 -0.25
CA ILE A 169 9.71 -23.98 1.13
C ILE A 169 10.61 -24.76 2.08
N ARG A 170 10.85 -26.06 1.83
CA ARG A 170 11.83 -26.88 2.54
C ARG A 170 13.24 -26.30 2.38
N ALA A 171 13.65 -25.97 1.15
CA ALA A 171 14.96 -25.38 0.90
C ALA A 171 15.17 -24.06 1.67
N PHE A 172 14.13 -23.22 1.78
CA PHE A 172 14.17 -22.04 2.63
C PHE A 172 14.29 -22.40 4.12
N ALA A 173 13.52 -23.37 4.61
CA ALA A 173 13.59 -23.81 5.98
C ALA A 173 14.97 -24.37 6.32
N ASP A 174 15.52 -25.21 5.46
CA ASP A 174 16.85 -25.84 5.63
C ASP A 174 17.97 -24.76 5.62
N MET A 175 17.89 -23.79 4.72
CA MET A 175 18.87 -22.66 4.64
C MET A 175 18.88 -21.82 5.92
N MET A 176 17.72 -21.65 6.56
CA MET A 176 17.54 -20.87 7.78
C MET A 176 17.61 -21.73 9.06
N GLU A 177 17.88 -23.02 8.92
CA GLU A 177 17.88 -24.01 10.02
C GLU A 177 16.57 -24.02 10.83
N LEU A 178 15.42 -23.77 10.13
CA LEU A 178 14.10 -23.74 10.77
C LEU A 178 13.47 -25.14 10.79
N PRO A 179 12.87 -25.56 11.89
CA PRO A 179 12.04 -26.76 11.94
C PRO A 179 10.91 -26.74 10.89
N PHE A 180 10.78 -27.85 10.17
CA PHE A 180 9.85 -27.96 9.06
C PHE A 180 9.03 -29.24 9.11
N ARG A 181 7.71 -29.16 8.80
CA ARG A 181 6.80 -30.32 8.69
C ARG A 181 5.92 -30.17 7.46
N VAL A 182 5.59 -31.31 6.85
CA VAL A 182 4.57 -31.44 5.81
C VAL A 182 3.34 -32.07 6.44
N ALA A 183 2.17 -31.47 6.25
CA ALA A 183 0.91 -31.94 6.79
C ALA A 183 -0.10 -32.19 5.65
N PHE A 184 -0.65 -33.38 5.58
CA PHE A 184 -1.60 -33.85 4.54
C PHE A 184 -3.04 -33.80 5.05
N THR A 185 -3.23 -34.00 6.35
CA THR A 185 -4.53 -34.17 7.00
C THR A 185 -4.70 -33.19 8.16
N PRO A 186 -5.94 -32.95 8.64
CA PRO A 186 -6.15 -32.15 9.85
C PRO A 186 -5.38 -32.68 11.07
N GLN A 187 -5.25 -34.03 11.16
CA GLN A 187 -4.49 -34.68 12.23
C GLN A 187 -2.98 -34.36 12.13
N ASP A 188 -2.44 -34.35 10.91
CA ASP A 188 -1.02 -33.97 10.71
C ASP A 188 -0.78 -32.52 11.07
N VAL A 189 -1.69 -31.61 10.69
CA VAL A 189 -1.60 -30.20 11.10
C VAL A 189 -1.59 -30.09 12.62
N ARG A 190 -2.53 -30.76 13.31
CA ARG A 190 -2.58 -30.75 14.78
C ARG A 190 -1.27 -31.24 15.39
N ARG A 191 -0.77 -32.40 14.95
CA ARG A 191 0.51 -32.97 15.43
C ARG A 191 1.67 -32.01 15.21
N ALA A 192 1.77 -31.42 14.01
CA ALA A 192 2.83 -30.46 13.73
C ALA A 192 2.76 -29.23 14.62
N LEU A 193 1.57 -28.72 14.93
CA LEU A 193 1.38 -27.58 15.85
C LEU A 193 1.65 -27.95 17.32
N ASP A 194 1.39 -29.21 17.70
CA ASP A 194 1.72 -29.72 19.02
C ASP A 194 3.25 -29.92 19.15
N ASP A 195 3.92 -30.49 18.13
CA ASP A 195 5.38 -30.63 18.05
C ASP A 195 6.10 -29.27 18.17
N PHE A 196 5.49 -28.21 17.65
CA PHE A 196 6.02 -26.85 17.66
C PHE A 196 5.40 -25.97 18.73
N SER A 197 4.80 -26.56 19.76
CA SER A 197 4.12 -25.81 20.83
C SER A 197 5.02 -24.84 21.60
N ASP A 198 6.33 -25.11 21.68
CA ASP A 198 7.28 -24.27 22.38
C ASP A 198 7.88 -23.15 21.50
N HIS A 199 7.61 -23.13 20.19
CA HIS A 199 8.06 -22.07 19.30
C HIS A 199 7.24 -20.79 19.50
N ASP A 200 7.88 -19.64 19.33
CA ASP A 200 7.23 -18.32 19.40
C ASP A 200 6.30 -18.09 18.19
N ARG A 201 6.69 -18.65 17.03
CA ARG A 201 5.96 -18.48 15.78
C ARG A 201 5.92 -19.79 14.96
N VAL A 202 4.75 -20.14 14.49
CA VAL A 202 4.57 -21.23 13.50
C VAL A 202 3.86 -20.69 12.27
N TRP A 203 4.57 -20.66 11.16
CA TRP A 203 4.02 -20.29 9.86
C TRP A 203 3.43 -21.47 9.13
N ILE A 204 2.19 -21.32 8.62
CA ILE A 204 1.48 -22.40 7.93
C ILE A 204 1.24 -22.00 6.48
N ASP A 205 1.97 -22.66 5.58
CA ASP A 205 1.80 -22.49 4.14
C ASP A 205 0.62 -23.32 3.64
N THR A 206 -0.25 -22.71 2.83
CA THR A 206 -1.40 -23.38 2.26
C THR A 206 -1.36 -23.41 0.74
N SER A 207 -1.95 -24.43 0.15
CA SER A 207 -2.13 -24.47 -1.29
C SER A 207 -2.98 -23.28 -1.78
N GLY A 208 -2.52 -22.60 -2.84
CA GLY A 208 -3.34 -21.61 -3.51
C GLY A 208 -4.53 -22.25 -4.22
N ARG A 209 -5.69 -21.62 -4.11
CA ARG A 209 -6.91 -22.11 -4.77
C ARG A 209 -7.54 -21.05 -5.65
N ASN A 210 -8.19 -21.51 -6.71
CA ASN A 210 -9.00 -20.62 -7.52
C ASN A 210 -10.20 -20.15 -6.68
N PRO A 211 -10.47 -18.84 -6.58
CA PRO A 211 -11.64 -18.32 -5.85
C PRO A 211 -13.01 -18.84 -6.35
N ARG A 212 -13.05 -19.51 -7.49
CA ARG A 212 -14.28 -20.15 -8.01
C ARG A 212 -14.45 -21.60 -7.54
N ASP A 213 -13.43 -22.18 -6.93
CA ASP A 213 -13.42 -23.55 -6.44
C ASP A 213 -13.70 -23.61 -4.94
N GLU A 214 -14.96 -23.41 -4.59
CA GLU A 214 -15.42 -23.41 -3.20
C GLU A 214 -15.15 -24.74 -2.49
N GLN A 215 -15.21 -25.87 -3.22
CA GLN A 215 -14.97 -27.19 -2.63
C GLN A 215 -13.52 -27.32 -2.17
N ALA A 216 -12.57 -26.92 -3.01
CA ALA A 216 -11.16 -26.94 -2.66
C ALA A 216 -10.85 -25.97 -1.50
N ILE A 217 -11.53 -24.83 -1.43
CA ILE A 217 -11.38 -23.86 -0.34
C ILE A 217 -11.93 -24.41 0.98
N ARG A 218 -13.11 -25.05 0.95
CA ARG A 218 -13.65 -25.80 2.12
C ARG A 218 -12.70 -26.88 2.59
N GLY A 219 -12.03 -27.58 1.66
CA GLY A 219 -11.00 -28.58 1.99
C GLY A 219 -9.85 -27.99 2.82
N ILE A 220 -9.31 -26.81 2.41
CA ILE A 220 -8.25 -26.13 3.20
C ILE A 220 -8.79 -25.69 4.56
N ARG A 221 -9.99 -25.12 4.62
CA ARG A 221 -10.60 -24.71 5.89
C ARG A 221 -10.74 -25.88 6.85
N GLY A 222 -11.08 -27.06 6.31
CA GLY A 222 -11.17 -28.30 7.10
C GLY A 222 -9.87 -28.69 7.80
N LEU A 223 -8.70 -28.32 7.27
CA LEU A 223 -7.40 -28.58 7.90
C LEU A 223 -7.23 -27.85 9.24
N PHE A 224 -7.93 -26.73 9.44
CA PHE A 224 -7.82 -25.88 10.62
C PHE A 224 -8.99 -26.03 11.61
N THR A 225 -9.92 -26.95 11.35
CA THR A 225 -11.10 -27.13 12.20
C THR A 225 -10.71 -27.49 13.64
N GLY A 226 -11.15 -26.67 14.60
CA GLY A 226 -10.88 -26.82 16.02
C GLY A 226 -9.43 -26.50 16.41
N LEU A 227 -8.72 -25.74 15.59
CA LEU A 227 -7.38 -25.20 15.88
C LEU A 227 -7.45 -23.67 15.99
N GLU A 228 -6.72 -23.12 16.94
CA GLU A 228 -6.50 -21.68 17.04
C GLU A 228 -5.38 -21.27 16.09
N VAL A 229 -5.76 -20.78 14.92
CA VAL A 229 -4.85 -20.34 13.86
C VAL A 229 -5.30 -18.95 13.42
N ASP A 230 -4.40 -17.99 13.49
CA ASP A 230 -4.58 -16.68 12.90
C ASP A 230 -4.42 -16.78 11.39
N VAL A 231 -5.36 -16.25 10.63
CA VAL A 231 -5.35 -16.37 9.17
C VAL A 231 -5.13 -15.01 8.52
N LEU A 232 -4.13 -14.93 7.66
CA LEU A 232 -3.88 -13.77 6.81
C LEU A 232 -4.29 -14.08 5.37
N LEU A 233 -5.04 -13.17 4.75
CA LEU A 233 -5.45 -13.29 3.36
C LEU A 233 -4.47 -12.59 2.43
N CYS A 234 -3.77 -13.35 1.61
CA CYS A 234 -2.89 -12.82 0.56
C CYS A 234 -3.69 -12.45 -0.68
N LEU A 235 -3.59 -11.21 -1.11
CA LEU A 235 -4.16 -10.71 -2.37
C LEU A 235 -3.08 -9.99 -3.19
N PRO A 236 -3.14 -10.08 -4.54
CA PRO A 236 -2.18 -9.36 -5.38
C PRO A 236 -2.49 -7.85 -5.38
N ALA A 237 -1.46 -7.02 -5.27
CA ALA A 237 -1.61 -5.56 -5.35
C ALA A 237 -2.11 -5.11 -6.74
N ALA A 238 -1.65 -5.79 -7.81
CA ALA A 238 -2.04 -5.54 -9.20
C ALA A 238 -3.37 -6.22 -9.63
N GLY A 239 -4.26 -6.51 -8.69
CA GLY A 239 -5.51 -7.23 -8.97
C GLY A 239 -6.61 -6.31 -9.53
N ARG A 240 -7.39 -6.82 -10.49
CA ARG A 240 -8.63 -6.13 -10.91
C ARG A 240 -9.67 -6.17 -9.80
N ARG A 241 -10.40 -5.11 -9.61
CA ARG A 241 -11.43 -4.97 -8.57
C ARG A 241 -12.33 -6.19 -8.41
N ARG A 242 -12.93 -6.67 -9.50
CA ARG A 242 -13.86 -7.83 -9.47
C ARG A 242 -13.19 -9.12 -9.02
N ASP A 243 -11.91 -9.32 -9.36
CA ASP A 243 -11.18 -10.54 -9.00
C ASP A 243 -10.76 -10.46 -7.52
N LEU A 244 -10.34 -9.29 -7.04
CA LEU A 244 -10.05 -9.04 -5.64
C LEU A 244 -11.29 -9.22 -4.76
N GLU A 245 -12.43 -8.65 -5.15
CA GLU A 245 -13.70 -8.81 -4.44
C GLU A 245 -14.14 -10.27 -4.36
N ARG A 246 -14.04 -11.00 -5.47
CA ARG A 246 -14.36 -12.43 -5.48
C ARG A 246 -13.45 -13.20 -4.54
N ALA A 247 -12.14 -12.97 -4.62
CA ALA A 247 -11.19 -13.62 -3.74
C ALA A 247 -11.51 -13.31 -2.27
N LEU A 248 -11.73 -12.03 -1.95
CA LEU A 248 -12.08 -11.62 -0.60
C LEU A 248 -13.35 -12.33 -0.10
N VAL A 249 -14.44 -12.31 -0.87
CA VAL A 249 -15.71 -12.96 -0.49
C VAL A 249 -15.51 -14.46 -0.27
N THR A 250 -14.77 -15.11 -1.16
CA THR A 250 -14.60 -16.56 -1.05
C THR A 250 -13.69 -16.96 0.10
N PHE A 251 -12.61 -16.22 0.32
CA PHE A 251 -11.67 -16.49 1.42
C PHE A 251 -12.14 -15.90 2.77
N SER A 252 -13.20 -15.07 2.81
CA SER A 252 -13.79 -14.62 4.09
C SER A 252 -14.29 -15.75 4.97
N THR A 253 -14.57 -16.93 4.41
CA THR A 253 -14.88 -18.14 5.16
C THR A 253 -13.80 -18.56 6.17
N PHE A 254 -12.56 -18.07 6.01
CA PHE A 254 -11.47 -18.28 6.97
C PHE A 254 -11.43 -17.23 8.09
N GLU A 255 -12.29 -16.21 8.03
CA GLU A 255 -12.32 -15.10 8.99
C GLU A 255 -10.92 -14.43 9.13
N PRO A 256 -10.29 -14.00 8.00
CA PRO A 256 -8.93 -13.48 8.06
C PRO A 256 -8.84 -12.24 8.94
N SER A 257 -7.84 -12.22 9.82
CA SER A 257 -7.59 -11.09 10.73
C SER A 257 -7.02 -9.87 10.00
N ALA A 258 -6.28 -10.09 8.90
CA ALA A 258 -5.72 -9.03 8.08
C ALA A 258 -5.42 -9.48 6.65
N LEU A 259 -5.16 -8.49 5.78
CA LEU A 259 -4.66 -8.68 4.42
C LEU A 259 -3.13 -8.62 4.38
N VAL A 260 -2.56 -9.38 3.47
CA VAL A 260 -1.18 -9.23 2.99
C VAL A 260 -1.24 -8.86 1.51
N ALA A 261 -0.69 -7.70 1.17
CA ALA A 261 -0.60 -7.27 -0.22
C ALA A 261 0.65 -7.88 -0.87
N CYS A 262 0.44 -8.85 -1.74
CA CYS A 262 1.53 -9.50 -2.44
C CYS A 262 1.84 -8.79 -3.75
N LYS A 263 3.13 -8.85 -4.20
CA LYS A 263 3.56 -8.34 -5.50
C LYS A 263 3.28 -6.85 -5.63
N TRP A 264 3.64 -6.10 -4.60
CA TRP A 264 3.48 -4.65 -4.59
C TRP A 264 4.34 -3.97 -5.65
N ASP A 265 5.49 -4.54 -5.92
CA ASP A 265 6.45 -4.15 -6.95
C ASP A 265 5.95 -4.34 -8.39
N GLU A 266 4.86 -5.08 -8.60
CA GLU A 266 4.29 -5.32 -9.94
C GLU A 266 3.22 -4.27 -10.33
N THR A 267 2.98 -3.21 -9.52
CA THR A 267 1.96 -2.20 -9.81
C THR A 267 2.32 -0.80 -9.37
N ASP A 268 2.01 0.17 -10.22
CA ASP A 268 2.04 1.60 -9.90
C ASP A 268 0.65 2.10 -9.43
N VAL A 269 -0.35 1.21 -9.36
CA VAL A 269 -1.76 1.56 -9.14
C VAL A 269 -2.39 0.65 -8.06
N PRO A 270 -1.91 0.71 -6.80
CA PRO A 270 -2.40 -0.17 -5.73
C PRO A 270 -3.79 0.21 -5.19
N GLY A 271 -4.39 1.27 -5.69
CA GLY A 271 -5.61 1.86 -5.16
C GLY A 271 -6.82 0.93 -5.16
N GLU A 272 -6.89 -0.03 -6.07
CA GLU A 272 -7.99 -1.03 -6.10
C GLU A 272 -7.96 -1.91 -4.84
N LEU A 273 -6.79 -2.43 -4.47
CA LEU A 273 -6.63 -3.24 -3.26
C LEU A 273 -6.83 -2.40 -1.99
N LEU A 274 -6.23 -1.20 -1.95
CA LEU A 274 -6.36 -0.29 -0.81
C LEU A 274 -7.81 0.17 -0.61
N SER A 275 -8.51 0.49 -1.70
CA SER A 275 -9.95 0.82 -1.66
C SER A 275 -10.78 -0.33 -1.12
N LEU A 276 -10.49 -1.55 -1.54
CA LEU A 276 -11.18 -2.74 -1.06
C LEU A 276 -10.96 -2.95 0.45
N ALA A 277 -9.72 -2.77 0.92
CA ALA A 277 -9.39 -2.85 2.34
C ALA A 277 -10.17 -1.81 3.16
N ILE A 278 -10.18 -0.54 2.71
CA ILE A 278 -10.93 0.55 3.36
C ILE A 278 -12.43 0.24 3.39
N GLU A 279 -13.02 -0.14 2.26
CA GLU A 279 -14.47 -0.37 2.14
C GLU A 279 -14.98 -1.56 2.95
N ARG A 280 -14.13 -2.53 3.21
CA ARG A 280 -14.44 -3.75 3.97
C ARG A 280 -13.96 -3.69 5.41
N ASP A 281 -13.38 -2.56 5.81
CA ASP A 281 -12.78 -2.36 7.14
C ASP A 281 -11.76 -3.45 7.50
N LEU A 282 -10.98 -3.89 6.51
CA LEU A 282 -9.94 -4.90 6.67
C LEU A 282 -8.59 -4.24 6.91
N ALA A 283 -7.92 -4.66 7.97
CA ALA A 283 -6.57 -4.20 8.24
C ALA A 283 -5.56 -4.84 7.28
N ILE A 284 -4.48 -4.12 6.98
CA ILE A 284 -3.34 -4.64 6.21
C ILE A 284 -2.21 -4.92 7.18
N ALA A 285 -1.59 -6.11 7.06
CA ALA A 285 -0.49 -6.51 7.92
C ALA A 285 0.89 -6.17 7.33
N GLY A 286 0.99 -6.11 6.01
CA GLY A 286 2.22 -5.78 5.30
C GLY A 286 2.14 -6.10 3.83
N HIS A 287 3.24 -5.88 3.12
CA HIS A 287 3.30 -6.10 1.68
C HIS A 287 4.68 -6.60 1.23
N GLY A 288 4.66 -7.40 0.16
CA GLY A 288 5.88 -7.90 -0.48
C GLY A 288 6.30 -7.00 -1.63
N THR A 289 7.54 -6.52 -1.60
CA THR A 289 8.11 -5.52 -2.52
C THR A 289 9.10 -6.10 -3.53
N GLY A 290 9.13 -7.42 -3.71
CA GLY A 290 10.02 -8.08 -4.66
C GLY A 290 10.21 -9.56 -4.36
N GLN A 291 11.36 -10.15 -4.75
CA GLN A 291 11.61 -11.60 -4.67
C GLN A 291 12.69 -11.99 -3.64
N ARG A 292 13.45 -11.04 -3.09
CA ARG A 292 14.52 -11.32 -2.12
C ARG A 292 13.95 -11.67 -0.75
N VAL A 293 14.60 -12.60 -0.07
CA VAL A 293 14.24 -13.10 1.26
C VAL A 293 15.40 -12.84 2.20
N PRO A 294 15.20 -12.11 3.30
CA PRO A 294 13.96 -11.51 3.79
C PRO A 294 13.65 -10.09 3.30
N GLU A 295 14.56 -9.42 2.58
CA GLU A 295 14.64 -7.97 2.39
C GLU A 295 13.39 -7.35 1.76
N ASP A 296 12.73 -8.06 0.82
CA ASP A 296 11.61 -7.51 0.06
C ASP A 296 10.26 -7.73 0.77
N TRP A 297 10.22 -7.38 2.06
CA TRP A 297 9.01 -7.29 2.87
C TRP A 297 8.97 -5.98 3.63
N GLU A 298 7.82 -5.34 3.65
CA GLU A 298 7.57 -4.16 4.47
C GLU A 298 6.31 -4.36 5.32
N ASP A 299 6.43 -3.99 6.62
CA ASP A 299 5.28 -3.95 7.50
C ASP A 299 4.34 -2.83 7.08
N ALA A 300 3.05 -3.02 7.31
CA ALA A 300 2.05 -2.06 6.87
C ALA A 300 2.19 -0.71 7.58
N ASP A 301 2.34 0.36 6.79
CA ASP A 301 2.27 1.73 7.26
C ASP A 301 1.23 2.53 6.45
N ALA A 302 0.20 3.01 7.13
CA ALA A 302 -0.89 3.77 6.51
C ALA A 302 -0.41 5.07 5.83
N ARG A 303 0.71 5.67 6.31
CA ARG A 303 1.30 6.87 5.69
C ARG A 303 1.96 6.54 4.36
N THR A 304 2.65 5.41 4.29
CA THR A 304 3.25 4.90 3.05
C THR A 304 2.16 4.66 2.01
N TYR A 305 1.10 3.97 2.36
CA TYR A 305 -0.03 3.74 1.45
C TYR A 305 -0.72 5.04 1.00
N ALA A 306 -0.86 6.01 1.90
CA ALA A 306 -1.42 7.31 1.51
C ALA A 306 -0.51 8.10 0.55
N ARG A 307 0.83 7.95 0.63
CA ARG A 307 1.78 8.54 -0.32
C ARG A 307 1.74 7.86 -1.69
N GLU A 308 1.53 6.56 -1.74
CA GLU A 308 1.34 5.83 -3.00
C GLU A 308 0.09 6.30 -3.76
N LEU A 309 -0.99 6.60 -3.04
CA LEU A 309 -2.25 7.09 -3.63
C LEU A 309 -2.22 8.57 -3.98
N VAL A 310 -1.45 9.37 -3.26
CA VAL A 310 -1.26 10.81 -3.48
C VAL A 310 0.23 11.12 -3.31
N PRO A 311 1.03 10.93 -4.37
CA PRO A 311 2.47 11.17 -4.30
C PRO A 311 2.83 12.60 -3.89
N GLU A 312 3.96 12.74 -3.21
CA GLU A 312 4.55 14.04 -2.96
C GLU A 312 5.14 14.56 -4.28
N ASP A 313 4.81 15.80 -4.65
CA ASP A 313 5.45 16.42 -5.81
C ASP A 313 6.93 16.69 -5.46
N LYS A 314 7.81 15.73 -5.82
CA LYS A 314 9.25 15.78 -5.52
C LYS A 314 9.96 17.02 -6.08
N ASN A 315 9.30 17.73 -7.00
CA ASN A 315 9.83 18.91 -7.64
C ASN A 315 9.33 20.22 -7.00
N LEU A 316 8.51 20.15 -5.96
CA LEU A 316 8.05 21.31 -5.20
C LEU A 316 8.97 21.50 -3.99
N VAL A 317 9.83 22.51 -4.07
CA VAL A 317 10.59 22.98 -2.91
C VAL A 317 9.70 23.93 -2.12
N GLU A 318 9.19 23.48 -0.97
CA GLU A 318 8.51 24.36 0.00
C GLU A 318 9.55 25.21 0.72
N LEU A 319 9.59 26.50 0.42
CA LEU A 319 10.43 27.46 1.11
C LEU A 319 9.58 28.27 2.09
N PRO A 320 9.61 27.98 3.40
CA PRO A 320 8.95 28.83 4.39
C PRO A 320 9.69 30.17 4.50
N ALA A 321 9.14 31.21 3.89
CA ALA A 321 9.63 32.56 4.04
C ALA A 321 8.96 33.20 5.28
N LYS A 322 9.68 33.29 6.41
CA LYS A 322 9.24 34.10 7.54
C LYS A 322 9.40 35.57 7.17
N VAL A 323 8.35 36.23 6.70
CA VAL A 323 8.29 37.69 6.58
C VAL A 323 7.43 38.17 7.74
N ARG A 324 8.05 38.78 8.75
CA ARG A 324 7.31 39.57 9.74
C ARG A 324 6.88 40.85 9.05
N HIS A 325 5.60 41.06 8.88
CA HIS A 325 5.06 42.36 8.51
C HIS A 325 5.08 43.22 9.78
N ALA A 326 5.89 44.28 9.76
CA ALA A 326 5.86 45.36 10.73
C ALA A 326 4.61 46.22 10.54
#